data_b308b297bf5932453e7fcfa742cfe4ef
#
_entry.id   b308b297bf5932453e7fcfa742cfe4ef
#
_cell.length_a   1.000
_cell.length_b   1.000
_cell.length_c   1.000
_cell.angle_alpha   90.00
_cell.angle_beta   90.00
_cell.angle_gamma   90.00
#
_symmetry.space_group_name_H-M   'P 1'
#
loop_
_entity.id
_entity.type
_entity.pdbx_description
1 polymer ?
#
loop_
_entity_poly.entity_id
_entity_poly.type
_entity_poly.pdbx_seq_one_letter_code
_entity_poly.pdbx_strand_id
1 'polypeptide(L)'
;MIEINHLSKSYGAQLVIDNLCLHLPKGGITSLIGPNGSGKSTLLMMIRRLLPKNQGSINIDGLDIHTTPHDILAKKLSLLRQDNPLSVRLTVYDLVSFGRYPYSKGRYHHEDKKFIDNAIQYLDLQGLEKRFLDELSGGQRQRAFIAMLLCQDTDYVLLDEPLNNLDMKHSIAMMKQLRRMANELNKTILLVMHDINFASSYSDIIVALKHGKAAYCGSPKEIMKPEILKEIYDANIQVKMIDDVPIALYYQ
;
A
#
# COMPACT_ATOMS: atom_id res chain seq x y z
N MET A 1 6.13 -2.16 13.72
CA MET A 1 5.36 -0.92 13.97
C MET A 1 5.98 0.22 13.17
N ILE A 2 5.16 1.09 12.56
CA ILE A 2 5.62 2.33 11.91
C ILE A 2 5.28 3.49 12.82
N GLU A 3 6.27 4.29 13.18
CA GLU A 3 6.16 5.45 14.06
C GLU A 3 6.58 6.70 13.30
N ILE A 4 5.71 7.69 13.26
CA ILE A 4 5.93 8.96 12.58
C ILE A 4 5.76 10.06 13.63
N ASN A 5 6.80 10.88 13.80
CA ASN A 5 6.82 11.93 14.80
C ASN A 5 7.11 13.28 14.16
N HIS A 6 6.17 14.22 14.32
CA HIS A 6 6.28 15.61 13.89
C HIS A 6 6.73 15.78 12.43
N LEU A 7 6.26 14.88 11.54
CA LEU A 7 6.67 14.83 10.16
C LEU A 7 6.11 16.00 9.37
N SER A 8 6.98 16.73 8.66
CA SER A 8 6.56 17.82 7.78
C SER A 8 7.24 17.74 6.43
N LYS A 9 6.49 18.09 5.37
CA LYS A 9 6.95 18.14 3.99
C LYS A 9 6.31 19.28 3.22
N SER A 10 7.16 20.09 2.57
CA SER A 10 6.74 21.14 1.63
C SER A 10 7.34 20.92 0.25
N TYR A 11 6.64 21.42 -0.77
CA TYR A 11 7.13 21.60 -2.13
C TYR A 11 7.10 23.10 -2.45
N GLY A 12 8.26 23.74 -2.45
CA GLY A 12 8.33 25.19 -2.48
C GLY A 12 7.58 25.79 -1.28
N ALA A 13 6.62 26.68 -1.52
CA ALA A 13 5.79 27.29 -0.49
C ALA A 13 4.59 26.43 -0.03
N GLN A 14 4.28 25.36 -0.75
CA GLN A 14 3.11 24.52 -0.45
C GLN A 14 3.46 23.49 0.60
N LEU A 15 2.85 23.58 1.78
CA LEU A 15 2.92 22.58 2.84
C LEU A 15 1.97 21.42 2.50
N VAL A 16 2.50 20.20 2.39
CA VAL A 16 1.74 18.99 1.99
C VAL A 16 1.57 18.02 3.15
N ILE A 17 2.56 17.90 4.03
CA ILE A 17 2.45 17.20 5.31
C ILE A 17 2.80 18.19 6.40
N ASP A 18 1.91 18.34 7.39
CA ASP A 18 1.98 19.35 8.42
C ASP A 18 2.02 18.72 9.82
N ASN A 19 3.21 18.66 10.40
CA ASN A 19 3.44 18.20 11.79
C ASN A 19 2.71 16.88 12.11
N LEU A 20 2.75 15.92 11.18
CA LEU A 20 2.00 14.67 11.26
C LEU A 20 2.64 13.73 12.29
N CYS A 21 1.83 13.27 13.25
CA CYS A 21 2.17 12.21 14.19
C CYS A 21 1.24 11.02 13.95
N LEU A 22 1.81 9.80 13.83
CA LEU A 22 1.04 8.60 13.53
C LEU A 22 1.78 7.36 14.02
N HIS A 23 1.02 6.44 14.64
CA HIS A 23 1.53 5.15 15.08
C HIS A 23 0.69 4.06 14.42
N LEU A 24 1.32 3.24 13.58
CA LEU A 24 0.67 2.13 12.89
C LEU A 24 1.19 0.81 13.45
N PRO A 25 0.32 -0.08 13.93
CA PRO A 25 0.72 -1.36 14.47
C PRO A 25 1.34 -2.25 13.39
N LYS A 26 2.05 -3.29 13.81
CA LYS A 26 2.52 -4.35 12.93
C LYS A 26 1.41 -5.36 12.69
N GLY A 27 1.32 -5.86 11.46
CA GLY A 27 0.29 -6.80 11.01
C GLY A 27 -0.99 -6.13 10.52
N GLY A 28 -1.75 -6.87 9.72
CA GLY A 28 -3.03 -6.40 9.19
C GLY A 28 -2.94 -5.39 8.05
N ILE A 29 -4.07 -4.80 7.75
CA ILE A 29 -4.23 -3.81 6.67
C ILE A 29 -4.60 -2.46 7.26
N THR A 30 -3.81 -1.44 6.95
CA THR A 30 -4.12 -0.03 7.22
C THR A 30 -4.39 0.70 5.92
N SER A 31 -5.54 1.36 5.80
CA SER A 31 -5.87 2.20 4.65
C SER A 31 -5.69 3.68 4.97
N LEU A 32 -4.99 4.39 4.08
CA LEU A 32 -4.93 5.85 4.05
C LEU A 32 -6.04 6.37 3.16
N ILE A 33 -7.00 7.12 3.71
CA ILE A 33 -8.11 7.75 2.98
C ILE A 33 -8.03 9.27 3.10
N GLY A 34 -8.85 9.97 2.34
CA GLY A 34 -8.97 11.43 2.35
C GLY A 34 -9.02 12.04 0.95
N PRO A 35 -9.32 13.33 0.83
CA PRO A 35 -9.44 14.00 -0.46
C PRO A 35 -8.14 14.01 -1.25
N ASN A 36 -8.24 14.32 -2.55
CA ASN A 36 -7.06 14.50 -3.38
C ASN A 36 -6.21 15.66 -2.85
N GLY A 37 -4.89 15.50 -2.91
CA GLY A 37 -3.96 16.51 -2.35
C GLY A 37 -3.82 16.48 -0.83
N SER A 38 -4.46 15.57 -0.09
CA SER A 38 -4.32 15.49 1.38
C SER A 38 -2.97 14.96 1.88
N GLY A 39 -2.09 14.49 0.96
CA GLY A 39 -0.73 14.05 1.31
C GLY A 39 -0.54 12.52 1.37
N LYS A 40 -1.54 11.69 1.03
CA LYS A 40 -1.50 10.21 1.14
C LYS A 40 -0.30 9.59 0.41
N SER A 41 -0.17 9.81 -0.89
CA SER A 41 0.93 9.27 -1.70
C SER A 41 2.27 9.88 -1.28
N THR A 42 2.29 11.17 -0.91
CA THR A 42 3.50 11.82 -0.37
C THR A 42 3.97 11.12 0.91
N LEU A 43 3.06 10.84 1.84
CA LEU A 43 3.37 10.11 3.08
C LEU A 43 3.94 8.73 2.77
N LEU A 44 3.30 7.97 1.87
CA LEU A 44 3.75 6.64 1.46
C LEU A 44 5.17 6.67 0.87
N MET A 45 5.44 7.65 0.00
CA MET A 45 6.77 7.86 -0.61
C MET A 45 7.83 8.25 0.40
N MET A 46 7.45 9.02 1.45
CA MET A 46 8.36 9.38 2.53
C MET A 46 8.69 8.18 3.42
N ILE A 47 7.69 7.34 3.75
CA ILE A 47 7.91 6.09 4.52
C ILE A 47 8.90 5.17 3.77
N ARG A 48 8.81 5.09 2.41
CA ARG A 48 9.76 4.32 1.59
C ARG A 48 11.10 5.02 1.39
N ARG A 49 11.28 6.26 1.91
CA ARG A 49 12.48 7.08 1.71
C ARG A 49 12.75 7.45 0.24
N LEU A 50 11.69 7.55 -0.57
CA LEU A 50 11.77 8.05 -1.95
C LEU A 50 11.63 9.57 -2.01
N LEU A 51 11.07 10.19 -0.98
CA LEU A 51 10.96 11.64 -0.82
C LEU A 51 11.62 12.06 0.50
N PRO A 52 12.48 13.10 0.47
CA PRO A 52 13.08 13.64 1.68
C PRO A 52 12.03 14.39 2.51
N LYS A 53 12.12 14.28 3.82
CA LYS A 53 11.37 15.10 4.78
C LYS A 53 12.01 16.48 4.94
N ASN A 54 11.22 17.46 5.41
CA ASN A 54 11.75 18.73 5.90
C ASN A 54 12.03 18.65 7.41
N GLN A 55 11.10 18.04 8.19
CA GLN A 55 11.22 17.88 9.63
C GLN A 55 10.65 16.54 10.11
N GLY A 56 10.89 16.21 11.37
CA GLY A 56 10.35 15.04 12.02
C GLY A 56 11.18 13.77 11.81
N SER A 57 10.60 12.62 12.18
CA SER A 57 11.23 11.30 12.02
C SER A 57 10.22 10.24 11.61
N ILE A 58 10.71 9.18 10.95
CA ILE A 58 9.95 7.98 10.64
C ILE A 58 10.80 6.79 11.06
N ASN A 59 10.24 5.95 11.94
CA ASN A 59 10.87 4.72 12.41
C ASN A 59 10.04 3.51 12.00
N ILE A 60 10.71 2.43 11.63
CA ILE A 60 10.09 1.15 11.29
C ILE A 60 10.76 0.07 12.14
N ASP A 61 10.00 -0.54 13.06
CA ASP A 61 10.51 -1.48 14.06
C ASP A 61 11.74 -0.94 14.82
N GLY A 62 11.70 0.34 15.21
CA GLY A 62 12.80 1.05 15.91
C GLY A 62 13.95 1.52 15.01
N LEU A 63 13.92 1.20 13.70
CA LEU A 63 14.93 1.66 12.76
C LEU A 63 14.52 3.01 12.15
N ASP A 64 15.31 4.06 12.35
CA ASP A 64 15.12 5.32 11.63
C ASP A 64 15.42 5.11 10.15
N ILE A 65 14.44 5.39 9.29
CA ILE A 65 14.56 5.16 7.85
C ILE A 65 15.64 6.03 7.19
N HIS A 66 16.03 7.16 7.78
CA HIS A 66 17.01 8.07 7.19
C HIS A 66 18.45 7.65 7.44
N THR A 67 18.71 7.04 8.60
CA THR A 67 20.05 6.58 8.99
C THR A 67 20.29 5.12 8.63
N THR A 68 19.23 4.32 8.52
CA THR A 68 19.34 2.89 8.18
C THR A 68 19.83 2.70 6.74
N PRO A 69 20.80 1.81 6.47
CA PRO A 69 21.27 1.48 5.13
C PRO A 69 20.13 1.04 4.19
N HIS A 70 20.25 1.39 2.89
CA HIS A 70 19.20 1.12 1.89
C HIS A 70 18.90 -0.37 1.72
N ASP A 71 19.91 -1.22 1.77
CA ASP A 71 19.78 -2.67 1.63
C ASP A 71 19.00 -3.29 2.78
N ILE A 72 19.17 -2.77 4.01
CA ILE A 72 18.39 -3.19 5.19
C ILE A 72 16.93 -2.77 5.03
N LEU A 73 16.68 -1.50 4.64
CA LEU A 73 15.31 -1.03 4.40
C LEU A 73 14.63 -1.77 3.26
N ALA A 74 15.35 -2.08 2.18
CA ALA A 74 14.80 -2.83 1.06
C ALA A 74 14.40 -4.27 1.40
N LYS A 75 14.95 -4.83 2.48
CA LYS A 75 14.54 -6.14 3.05
C LYS A 75 13.42 -6.03 4.08
N LYS A 76 13.11 -4.81 4.55
CA LYS A 76 12.05 -4.54 5.53
C LYS A 76 10.75 -4.12 4.88
N LEU A 77 10.80 -3.28 3.84
CA LEU A 77 9.60 -2.72 3.23
C LEU A 77 9.69 -2.67 1.70
N SER A 78 8.60 -3.02 1.06
CA SER A 78 8.38 -2.95 -0.38
C SER A 78 7.33 -1.89 -0.72
N LEU A 79 7.37 -1.35 -1.94
CA LEU A 79 6.42 -0.35 -2.42
C LEU A 79 6.00 -0.66 -3.86
N LEU A 80 4.69 -0.64 -4.12
CA LEU A 80 4.12 -0.50 -5.45
C LEU A 80 3.55 0.91 -5.61
N ARG A 81 4.00 1.62 -6.62
CA ARG A 81 3.49 2.94 -6.98
C ARG A 81 2.23 2.81 -7.83
N GLN A 82 1.45 3.88 -7.90
CA GLN A 82 0.27 3.99 -8.78
C GLN A 82 0.67 3.73 -10.24
N ASP A 83 1.70 4.41 -10.73
CA ASP A 83 2.23 4.21 -12.07
C ASP A 83 3.56 3.47 -12.01
N ASN A 84 3.63 2.36 -12.74
CA ASN A 84 4.82 1.55 -12.91
C ASN A 84 5.15 1.46 -14.42
N PRO A 85 5.63 2.56 -15.02
CA PRO A 85 6.00 2.55 -16.44
C PRO A 85 7.21 1.63 -16.62
N LEU A 86 7.06 0.64 -17.48
CA LEU A 86 8.15 -0.24 -17.88
C LEU A 86 8.55 0.13 -19.32
N SER A 87 9.78 0.55 -19.49
CA SER A 87 10.38 0.85 -20.80
C SER A 87 10.94 -0.40 -21.51
N VAL A 88 10.95 -1.53 -20.81
CA VAL A 88 11.46 -2.82 -21.30
C VAL A 88 10.35 -3.85 -21.32
N ARG A 89 10.35 -4.70 -22.31
CA ARG A 89 9.42 -5.82 -22.40
C ARG A 89 9.89 -6.95 -21.50
N LEU A 90 9.11 -7.24 -20.45
CA LEU A 90 9.44 -8.23 -19.42
C LEU A 90 8.41 -9.35 -19.39
N THR A 91 8.84 -10.57 -19.11
CA THR A 91 7.96 -11.67 -18.77
C THR A 91 7.46 -11.55 -17.32
N VAL A 92 6.43 -12.29 -16.95
CA VAL A 92 5.97 -12.41 -15.56
C VAL A 92 7.11 -12.87 -14.66
N TYR A 93 7.87 -13.89 -15.10
CA TYR A 93 9.00 -14.41 -14.33
C TYR A 93 10.08 -13.36 -14.10
N ASP A 94 10.44 -12.58 -15.15
CA ASP A 94 11.43 -11.51 -15.04
C ASP A 94 10.98 -10.45 -14.01
N LEU A 95 9.72 -9.99 -14.11
CA LEU A 95 9.17 -9.01 -13.18
C LEU A 95 9.22 -9.53 -11.73
N VAL A 96 8.71 -10.72 -11.48
CA VAL A 96 8.67 -11.30 -10.13
C VAL A 96 10.07 -11.47 -9.58
N SER A 97 11.03 -11.86 -10.43
CA SER A 97 12.44 -12.02 -10.06
C SER A 97 13.06 -10.73 -9.52
N PHE A 98 12.64 -9.54 -9.99
CA PHE A 98 13.13 -8.27 -9.45
C PHE A 98 12.87 -8.09 -7.95
N GLY A 99 11.86 -8.77 -7.40
CA GLY A 99 11.64 -8.82 -5.96
C GLY A 99 12.86 -9.33 -5.18
N ARG A 100 13.69 -10.18 -5.79
CA ARG A 100 14.90 -10.71 -5.13
C ARG A 100 16.12 -9.80 -5.23
N TYR A 101 16.03 -8.68 -5.96
CA TYR A 101 17.16 -7.76 -6.15
C TYR A 101 17.84 -7.31 -4.85
N PRO A 102 17.13 -6.99 -3.73
CA PRO A 102 17.77 -6.62 -2.47
C PRO A 102 18.69 -7.69 -1.88
N TYR A 103 18.50 -8.95 -2.27
CA TYR A 103 19.28 -10.10 -1.79
C TYR A 103 20.37 -10.50 -2.77
N SER A 104 20.01 -10.62 -4.06
CA SER A 104 20.86 -11.19 -5.11
C SER A 104 21.67 -10.13 -5.87
N LYS A 105 21.28 -8.84 -5.81
CA LYS A 105 21.85 -7.73 -6.61
C LYS A 105 21.91 -8.08 -8.11
N GLY A 106 20.90 -8.81 -8.60
CA GLY A 106 20.78 -9.24 -9.99
C GLY A 106 21.49 -10.57 -10.32
N ARG A 107 22.16 -11.20 -9.36
CA ARG A 107 22.76 -12.54 -9.53
C ARG A 107 21.93 -13.54 -8.75
N TYR A 108 20.89 -14.09 -9.39
CA TYR A 108 19.97 -15.01 -8.73
C TYR A 108 20.65 -16.31 -8.31
N HIS A 109 20.42 -16.72 -7.07
CA HIS A 109 20.86 -17.98 -6.51
C HIS A 109 19.73 -19.02 -6.59
N HIS A 110 20.08 -20.30 -6.44
CA HIS A 110 19.09 -21.38 -6.44
C HIS A 110 17.97 -21.18 -5.41
N GLU A 111 18.30 -20.58 -4.26
CA GLU A 111 17.35 -20.25 -3.19
C GLU A 111 16.30 -19.21 -3.62
N ASP A 112 16.69 -18.22 -4.46
CA ASP A 112 15.78 -17.19 -4.95
C ASP A 112 14.64 -17.79 -5.79
N LYS A 113 14.91 -18.89 -6.51
CA LYS A 113 13.91 -19.58 -7.32
C LYS A 113 12.70 -20.00 -6.50
N LYS A 114 12.91 -20.51 -5.28
CA LYS A 114 11.82 -20.92 -4.38
C LYS A 114 10.90 -19.74 -4.04
N PHE A 115 11.45 -18.55 -3.78
CA PHE A 115 10.66 -17.35 -3.49
C PHE A 115 9.88 -16.88 -4.72
N ILE A 116 10.48 -16.98 -5.90
CA ILE A 116 9.83 -16.61 -7.17
C ILE A 116 8.67 -17.55 -7.45
N ASP A 117 8.91 -18.87 -7.41
CA ASP A 117 7.90 -19.89 -7.69
C ASP A 117 6.74 -19.79 -6.70
N ASN A 118 7.02 -19.61 -5.41
CA ASN A 118 6.01 -19.42 -4.37
C ASN A 118 5.16 -18.18 -4.60
N ALA A 119 5.77 -17.06 -4.96
CA ALA A 119 5.03 -15.82 -5.24
C ALA A 119 4.13 -15.95 -6.47
N ILE A 120 4.60 -16.60 -7.53
CA ILE A 120 3.83 -16.91 -8.74
C ILE A 120 2.63 -17.80 -8.39
N GLN A 121 2.86 -18.84 -7.61
CA GLN A 121 1.81 -19.76 -7.16
C GLN A 121 0.78 -19.05 -6.28
N TYR A 122 1.23 -18.27 -5.29
CA TYR A 122 0.34 -17.59 -4.34
C TYR A 122 -0.60 -16.59 -5.01
N LEU A 123 -0.16 -15.95 -6.11
CA LEU A 123 -0.92 -14.98 -6.89
C LEU A 123 -1.66 -15.59 -8.10
N ASP A 124 -1.77 -16.92 -8.20
CA ASP A 124 -2.46 -17.64 -9.30
C ASP A 124 -1.94 -17.20 -10.69
N LEU A 125 -0.62 -17.21 -10.86
CA LEU A 125 0.06 -16.85 -12.11
C LEU A 125 0.76 -18.03 -12.80
N GLN A 126 0.51 -19.27 -12.32
CA GLN A 126 1.06 -20.46 -12.95
C GLN A 126 0.60 -20.57 -14.40
N GLY A 127 1.52 -20.99 -15.27
CA GLY A 127 1.31 -21.07 -16.71
C GLY A 127 1.41 -19.71 -17.44
N LEU A 128 1.64 -18.62 -16.71
CA LEU A 128 1.85 -17.28 -17.29
C LEU A 128 3.30 -16.80 -17.19
N GLU A 129 4.20 -17.60 -16.62
CA GLU A 129 5.58 -17.21 -16.27
C GLU A 129 6.35 -16.63 -17.46
N LYS A 130 6.16 -17.23 -18.63
CA LYS A 130 6.83 -16.86 -19.89
C LYS A 130 6.08 -15.80 -20.70
N ARG A 131 4.85 -15.44 -20.31
CA ARG A 131 4.08 -14.39 -20.99
C ARG A 131 4.67 -13.03 -20.68
N PHE A 132 4.65 -12.16 -21.67
CA PHE A 132 5.04 -10.78 -21.48
C PHE A 132 3.93 -10.00 -20.78
N LEU A 133 4.31 -8.95 -20.03
CA LEU A 133 3.36 -8.14 -19.24
C LEU A 133 2.34 -7.38 -20.10
N ASP A 134 2.68 -7.08 -21.34
CA ASP A 134 1.80 -6.45 -22.33
C ASP A 134 0.76 -7.42 -22.93
N GLU A 135 0.94 -8.73 -22.74
CA GLU A 135 -0.01 -9.78 -23.17
C GLU A 135 -1.02 -10.15 -22.06
N LEU A 136 -0.87 -9.57 -20.87
CA LEU A 136 -1.72 -9.87 -19.72
C LEU A 136 -2.95 -8.95 -19.65
N SER A 137 -4.05 -9.49 -19.10
CA SER A 137 -5.15 -8.63 -18.67
C SER A 137 -4.70 -7.68 -17.55
N GLY A 138 -5.42 -6.56 -17.35
CA GLY A 138 -5.09 -5.61 -16.27
C GLY A 138 -4.97 -6.28 -14.90
N GLY A 139 -5.92 -7.18 -14.57
CA GLY A 139 -5.89 -7.92 -13.31
C GLY A 139 -4.72 -8.92 -13.19
N GLN A 140 -4.35 -9.60 -14.29
CA GLN A 140 -3.18 -10.49 -14.32
C GLN A 140 -1.89 -9.67 -14.13
N ARG A 141 -1.78 -8.56 -14.85
CA ARG A 141 -0.63 -7.65 -14.74
C ARG A 141 -0.48 -7.10 -13.31
N GLN A 142 -1.58 -6.69 -12.69
CA GLN A 142 -1.55 -6.20 -11.31
C GLN A 142 -1.13 -7.29 -10.33
N ARG A 143 -1.64 -8.53 -10.47
CA ARG A 143 -1.19 -9.67 -9.66
C ARG A 143 0.30 -9.95 -9.84
N ALA A 144 0.85 -9.80 -11.05
CA ALA A 144 2.30 -9.96 -11.29
C ALA A 144 3.13 -8.92 -10.52
N PHE A 145 2.69 -7.67 -10.44
CA PHE A 145 3.35 -6.65 -9.60
C PHE A 145 3.25 -6.99 -8.10
N ILE A 146 2.10 -7.49 -7.63
CA ILE A 146 1.98 -7.93 -6.22
C ILE A 146 2.86 -9.16 -5.96
N ALA A 147 2.98 -10.08 -6.92
CA ALA A 147 3.89 -11.22 -6.81
C ALA A 147 5.35 -10.78 -6.68
N MET A 148 5.77 -9.75 -7.41
CA MET A 148 7.10 -9.13 -7.25
C MET A 148 7.31 -8.62 -5.82
N LEU A 149 6.31 -7.91 -5.23
CA LEU A 149 6.40 -7.44 -3.86
C LEU A 149 6.45 -8.60 -2.85
N LEU A 150 5.63 -9.63 -3.06
CA LEU A 150 5.62 -10.83 -2.22
C LEU A 150 6.97 -11.57 -2.29
N CYS A 151 7.54 -11.68 -3.49
CA CYS A 151 8.86 -12.29 -3.73
C CYS A 151 9.99 -11.54 -3.03
N GLN A 152 9.85 -10.24 -2.79
CA GLN A 152 10.79 -9.43 -2.01
C GLN A 152 10.83 -9.84 -0.53
N ASP A 153 9.81 -10.54 -0.04
CA ASP A 153 9.69 -11.10 1.30
C ASP A 153 9.93 -10.09 2.44
N THR A 154 9.28 -8.93 2.32
CA THR A 154 9.35 -7.86 3.32
C THR A 154 8.23 -8.00 4.35
N ASP A 155 8.44 -7.49 5.56
CA ASP A 155 7.41 -7.42 6.62
C ASP A 155 6.31 -6.38 6.27
N TYR A 156 6.71 -5.28 5.60
CA TYR A 156 5.83 -4.16 5.27
C TYR A 156 5.66 -4.05 3.76
N VAL A 157 4.40 -3.98 3.32
CA VAL A 157 4.01 -3.82 1.92
C VAL A 157 3.24 -2.52 1.78
N LEU A 158 3.77 -1.58 1.03
CA LEU A 158 3.17 -0.29 0.77
C LEU A 158 2.56 -0.30 -0.64
N LEU A 159 1.31 0.14 -0.78
CA LEU A 159 0.60 0.13 -2.06
C LEU A 159 -0.08 1.48 -2.29
N ASP A 160 0.29 2.16 -3.37
CA ASP A 160 -0.30 3.43 -3.75
C ASP A 160 -1.38 3.18 -4.81
N GLU A 161 -2.65 3.27 -4.41
CA GLU A 161 -3.84 3.08 -5.24
C GLU A 161 -3.83 1.78 -6.05
N PRO A 162 -3.71 0.60 -5.40
CA PRO A 162 -3.53 -0.67 -6.09
C PRO A 162 -4.75 -1.13 -6.91
N LEU A 163 -5.91 -0.51 -6.75
CA LEU A 163 -7.15 -0.85 -7.44
C LEU A 163 -7.40 0.01 -8.69
N ASN A 164 -6.57 1.01 -8.95
CA ASN A 164 -6.74 1.87 -10.12
C ASN A 164 -6.69 1.06 -11.43
N ASN A 165 -7.58 1.40 -12.34
CA ASN A 165 -7.73 0.75 -13.64
C ASN A 165 -8.16 -0.74 -13.57
N LEU A 166 -8.65 -1.21 -12.43
CA LEU A 166 -9.28 -2.52 -12.29
C LEU A 166 -10.81 -2.40 -12.30
N ASP A 167 -11.48 -3.34 -12.95
CA ASP A 167 -12.92 -3.50 -12.78
C ASP A 167 -13.25 -4.05 -11.37
N MET A 168 -14.54 -4.04 -11.03
CA MET A 168 -15.04 -4.45 -9.73
C MET A 168 -14.62 -5.89 -9.37
N LYS A 169 -14.69 -6.83 -10.34
CA LYS A 169 -14.33 -8.23 -10.13
C LYS A 169 -12.86 -8.37 -9.74
N HIS A 170 -11.97 -7.69 -10.46
CA HIS A 170 -10.54 -7.73 -10.22
C HIS A 170 -10.16 -6.97 -8.94
N SER A 171 -10.84 -5.86 -8.62
CA SER A 171 -10.65 -5.11 -7.38
C SER A 171 -10.98 -5.96 -6.15
N ILE A 172 -12.11 -6.66 -6.15
CA ILE A 172 -12.51 -7.58 -5.07
C ILE A 172 -11.49 -8.72 -4.94
N ALA A 173 -11.08 -9.34 -6.05
CA ALA A 173 -10.09 -10.41 -6.03
C ALA A 173 -8.75 -9.93 -5.45
N MET A 174 -8.30 -8.73 -5.82
CA MET A 174 -7.08 -8.10 -5.31
C MET A 174 -7.15 -7.86 -3.81
N MET A 175 -8.24 -7.26 -3.31
CA MET A 175 -8.38 -7.02 -1.87
C MET A 175 -8.43 -8.31 -1.06
N LYS A 176 -9.06 -9.37 -1.59
CA LYS A 176 -9.02 -10.72 -0.97
C LYS A 176 -7.60 -11.27 -0.91
N GLN A 177 -6.81 -11.11 -1.96
CA GLN A 177 -5.40 -11.53 -1.95
C GLN A 177 -4.57 -10.76 -0.93
N LEU A 178 -4.74 -9.43 -0.86
CA LEU A 178 -4.04 -8.61 0.14
C LEU A 178 -4.44 -9.01 1.57
N ARG A 179 -5.74 -9.27 1.81
CA ARG A 179 -6.21 -9.76 3.12
C ARG A 179 -5.59 -11.13 3.47
N ARG A 180 -5.51 -12.04 2.50
CA ARG A 180 -4.81 -13.33 2.68
C ARG A 180 -3.34 -13.12 3.05
N MET A 181 -2.63 -12.24 2.32
CA MET A 181 -1.22 -11.92 2.64
C MET A 181 -1.06 -11.38 4.06
N ALA A 182 -1.96 -10.50 4.51
CA ALA A 182 -1.94 -9.98 5.88
C ALA A 182 -2.15 -11.09 6.92
N ASN A 183 -3.14 -11.97 6.71
CA ASN A 183 -3.54 -12.99 7.68
C ASN A 183 -2.62 -14.22 7.66
N GLU A 184 -2.32 -14.78 6.47
CA GLU A 184 -1.59 -16.04 6.33
C GLU A 184 -0.07 -15.85 6.42
N LEU A 185 0.43 -14.71 5.95
CA LEU A 185 1.87 -14.41 5.89
C LEU A 185 2.30 -13.33 6.91
N ASN A 186 1.38 -12.90 7.80
CA ASN A 186 1.62 -11.88 8.82
C ASN A 186 2.22 -10.57 8.25
N LYS A 187 1.86 -10.20 7.01
CA LYS A 187 2.35 -8.98 6.39
C LYS A 187 1.62 -7.75 6.96
N THR A 188 2.34 -6.66 7.10
CA THR A 188 1.76 -5.35 7.41
C THR A 188 1.56 -4.60 6.11
N ILE A 189 0.31 -4.34 5.75
CA ILE A 189 -0.05 -3.74 4.46
C ILE A 189 -0.58 -2.32 4.70
N LEU A 190 0.05 -1.34 4.07
CA LEU A 190 -0.39 0.06 4.08
C LEU A 190 -0.84 0.45 2.68
N LEU A 191 -2.12 0.82 2.54
CA LEU A 191 -2.76 1.12 1.26
C LEU A 191 -3.15 2.60 1.18
N VAL A 192 -2.94 3.24 0.04
CA VAL A 192 -3.70 4.44 -0.32
C VAL A 192 -4.95 4.01 -1.05
N MET A 193 -6.12 4.47 -0.57
CA MET A 193 -7.43 4.08 -1.12
C MET A 193 -8.28 5.32 -1.40
N HIS A 194 -8.97 5.30 -2.56
CA HIS A 194 -10.00 6.30 -2.89
C HIS A 194 -11.39 5.80 -2.51
N ASP A 195 -11.67 4.52 -2.71
CA ASP A 195 -12.95 3.92 -2.35
C ASP A 195 -13.00 3.62 -0.86
N ILE A 196 -13.83 4.40 -0.14
CA ILE A 196 -13.98 4.27 1.30
C ILE A 196 -14.70 2.99 1.72
N ASN A 197 -15.51 2.38 0.84
CA ASN A 197 -16.20 1.13 1.11
C ASN A 197 -15.24 -0.06 1.03
N PHE A 198 -14.28 -0.05 0.11
CA PHE A 198 -13.18 -1.02 0.14
C PHE A 198 -12.32 -0.85 1.38
N ALA A 199 -11.98 0.40 1.77
CA ALA A 199 -11.24 0.67 3.00
C ALA A 199 -11.99 0.14 4.22
N SER A 200 -13.30 0.39 4.30
CA SER A 200 -14.16 -0.10 5.39
C SER A 200 -14.23 -1.63 5.47
N SER A 201 -14.34 -2.30 4.31
CA SER A 201 -14.58 -3.74 4.27
C SER A 201 -13.32 -4.59 4.48
N TYR A 202 -12.14 -4.03 4.18
CA TYR A 202 -10.91 -4.82 4.15
C TYR A 202 -9.83 -4.36 5.12
N SER A 203 -9.96 -3.19 5.76
CA SER A 203 -8.93 -2.69 6.66
C SER A 203 -9.20 -3.04 8.11
N ASP A 204 -8.13 -3.17 8.89
CA ASP A 204 -8.18 -3.23 10.35
C ASP A 204 -8.14 -1.83 10.94
N ILE A 205 -7.41 -0.92 10.27
CA ILE A 205 -7.26 0.49 10.64
C ILE A 205 -7.47 1.37 9.42
N ILE A 206 -8.16 2.48 9.62
CA ILE A 206 -8.28 3.56 8.65
C ILE A 206 -7.62 4.81 9.23
N VAL A 207 -6.75 5.43 8.45
CA VAL A 207 -6.18 6.74 8.73
C VAL A 207 -6.72 7.73 7.71
N ALA A 208 -7.45 8.72 8.18
CA ALA A 208 -8.00 9.78 7.35
C ALA A 208 -7.05 10.99 7.35
N LEU A 209 -6.51 11.32 6.17
CA LEU A 209 -5.67 12.49 5.99
C LEU A 209 -6.49 13.65 5.43
N LYS A 210 -6.37 14.83 6.06
CA LYS A 210 -6.93 16.09 5.57
C LYS A 210 -5.90 17.21 5.80
N HIS A 211 -5.65 18.03 4.78
CA HIS A 211 -4.71 19.17 4.86
C HIS A 211 -3.33 18.81 5.43
N GLY A 212 -2.79 17.66 5.03
CA GLY A 212 -1.46 17.20 5.47
C GLY A 212 -1.39 16.64 6.90
N LYS A 213 -2.51 16.51 7.60
CA LYS A 213 -2.61 16.00 8.98
C LYS A 213 -3.38 14.68 9.01
N ALA A 214 -3.07 13.83 9.98
CA ALA A 214 -3.92 12.71 10.34
C ALA A 214 -5.11 13.24 11.16
N ALA A 215 -6.22 13.51 10.47
CA ALA A 215 -7.43 14.03 11.11
C ALA A 215 -8.07 12.97 12.01
N TYR A 216 -8.08 11.72 11.54
CA TYR A 216 -8.65 10.59 12.27
C TYR A 216 -7.81 9.33 12.06
N CYS A 217 -7.76 8.47 13.08
CA CYS A 217 -7.14 7.15 13.01
C CYS A 217 -7.92 6.21 13.93
N GLY A 218 -8.38 5.07 13.40
CA GLY A 218 -9.15 4.10 14.17
C GLY A 218 -9.64 2.94 13.32
N SER A 219 -10.46 2.08 13.91
CA SER A 219 -11.14 0.99 13.20
C SER A 219 -12.16 1.53 12.18
N PRO A 220 -12.54 0.73 11.17
CA PRO A 220 -13.60 1.12 10.25
C PRO A 220 -14.89 1.59 10.94
N LYS A 221 -15.32 0.93 12.02
CA LYS A 221 -16.53 1.31 12.78
C LYS A 221 -16.40 2.67 13.47
N GLU A 222 -15.20 3.09 13.82
CA GLU A 222 -14.95 4.39 14.43
C GLU A 222 -14.90 5.52 13.40
N ILE A 223 -14.31 5.25 12.23
CA ILE A 223 -14.07 6.26 11.20
C ILE A 223 -15.28 6.44 10.28
N MET A 224 -15.99 5.35 9.95
CA MET A 224 -17.13 5.38 9.02
C MET A 224 -18.39 5.89 9.70
N LYS A 225 -18.34 7.12 10.20
CA LYS A 225 -19.48 7.85 10.78
C LYS A 225 -19.82 9.05 9.89
N PRO A 226 -21.11 9.37 9.70
CA PRO A 226 -21.51 10.48 8.83
C PRO A 226 -20.81 11.81 9.16
N GLU A 227 -20.66 12.11 10.46
CA GLU A 227 -20.04 13.35 10.93
C GLU A 227 -18.57 13.42 10.57
N ILE A 228 -17.83 12.31 10.75
CA ILE A 228 -16.41 12.18 10.43
C ILE A 228 -16.19 12.24 8.92
N LEU A 229 -17.00 11.50 8.15
CA LEU A 229 -16.91 11.50 6.70
C LEU A 229 -17.25 12.87 6.11
N LYS A 230 -18.22 13.58 6.68
CA LYS A 230 -18.52 14.96 6.30
C LYS A 230 -17.35 15.87 6.54
N GLU A 231 -16.68 15.75 7.69
CA GLU A 231 -15.50 16.56 7.99
C GLU A 231 -14.34 16.23 7.04
N ILE A 232 -14.10 14.94 6.73
CA ILE A 232 -12.99 14.53 5.84
C ILE A 232 -13.21 15.01 4.41
N TYR A 233 -14.42 14.79 3.85
CA TYR A 233 -14.69 14.95 2.42
C TYR A 233 -15.48 16.20 2.06
N ASP A 234 -15.89 17.00 3.04
CA ASP A 234 -16.76 18.18 2.87
C ASP A 234 -18.08 17.84 2.14
N ALA A 235 -18.59 16.61 2.32
CA ALA A 235 -19.77 16.05 1.67
C ALA A 235 -20.70 15.36 2.67
N ASN A 236 -22.00 15.44 2.46
CA ASN A 236 -22.96 14.68 3.25
C ASN A 236 -22.96 13.22 2.79
N ILE A 237 -22.43 12.33 3.63
CA ILE A 237 -22.33 10.91 3.36
C ILE A 237 -23.14 10.16 4.41
N GLN A 238 -24.15 9.40 3.97
CA GLN A 238 -24.85 8.50 4.87
C GLN A 238 -24.07 7.20 5.06
N VAL A 239 -24.21 6.59 6.24
CA VAL A 239 -23.59 5.29 6.53
C VAL A 239 -24.66 4.32 6.99
N LYS A 240 -24.66 3.12 6.40
CA LYS A 240 -25.51 2.00 6.83
C LYS A 240 -24.65 0.81 7.20
N MET A 241 -25.06 0.09 8.23
CA MET A 241 -24.43 -1.17 8.61
C MET A 241 -25.02 -2.31 7.77
N ILE A 242 -24.16 -3.08 7.10
CA ILE A 242 -24.53 -4.28 6.36
C ILE A 242 -23.58 -5.40 6.83
N ASP A 243 -24.13 -6.46 7.41
CA ASP A 243 -23.36 -7.59 7.96
C ASP A 243 -22.16 -7.14 8.83
N ASP A 244 -22.43 -6.24 9.78
CA ASP A 244 -21.42 -5.64 10.67
C ASP A 244 -20.35 -4.75 10.00
N VAL A 245 -20.45 -4.48 8.69
CA VAL A 245 -19.57 -3.60 7.95
C VAL A 245 -20.27 -2.26 7.68
N PRO A 246 -19.69 -1.12 8.07
CA PRO A 246 -20.23 0.19 7.74
C PRO A 246 -20.01 0.54 6.26
N ILE A 247 -21.07 0.83 5.53
CA ILE A 247 -21.07 1.15 4.10
C ILE A 247 -21.52 2.58 3.90
N ALA A 248 -20.70 3.36 3.22
CA ALA A 248 -20.99 4.74 2.86
C ALA A 248 -21.87 4.83 1.61
N LEU A 249 -22.91 5.69 1.68
CA LEU A 249 -23.84 5.99 0.59
C LEU A 249 -23.69 7.47 0.22
N TYR A 250 -23.11 7.76 -0.94
CA TYR A 250 -22.78 9.12 -1.39
C TYR A 250 -23.32 9.45 -2.81
N TYR A 251 -24.25 8.62 -3.33
CA TYR A 251 -24.90 8.81 -4.65
C TYR A 251 -26.31 9.43 -4.53
N GLN A 252 -26.54 10.32 -3.57
CA GLN A 252 -27.84 10.99 -3.39
C GLN A 252 -27.76 12.46 -3.69
#